data_4729392c0a740910bbab76687e35f96f
#
_entry.id   4729392c0a740910bbab76687e35f96f
#
_cell.length_a   1.000
_cell.length_b   1.000
_cell.length_c   1.000
_cell.angle_alpha   90.00
_cell.angle_beta   90.00
_cell.angle_gamma   90.00
#
_symmetry.space_group_name_H-M   'P 1'
#
loop_
_entity.id
_entity.type
_entity.pdbx_description
1 polymer ?
#
loop_
_entity_poly.entity_id
_entity_poly.type
_entity_poly.pdbx_seq_one_letter_code
_entity_poly.pdbx_strand_id
1 'polypeptide(L)'
;MQGIFAGRTQLRYPYGRYGYTRGGGKIWHGGMDLVGADSTDIRMPYYKNKRITGKVVRARRVTDHSNKTWEWGWYVCVQLDPGQTPDDVNYLY
;
A
#
# COMPACT_ATOMS: atom_id res chain seq x y z
N MET A 1 5.99 5.07 6.97
CA MET A 1 6.64 5.42 5.71
C MET A 1 6.06 6.72 5.19
N GLN A 2 6.86 7.49 4.53
CA GLN A 2 6.49 8.82 4.04
C GLN A 2 6.73 8.91 2.53
N GLY A 3 6.11 9.89 1.89
CA GLY A 3 6.39 10.22 0.50
C GLY A 3 5.78 9.28 -0.54
N ILE A 4 4.71 8.55 -0.20
CA ILE A 4 4.02 7.67 -1.15
C ILE A 4 3.36 8.47 -2.27
N PHE A 5 2.79 9.64 -1.94
CA PHE A 5 2.21 10.54 -2.92
C PHE A 5 3.10 11.77 -3.14
N ALA A 6 2.96 12.41 -4.29
CA ALA A 6 3.72 13.61 -4.62
C ALA A 6 3.42 14.79 -3.70
N GLY A 7 2.23 14.84 -3.14
CA GLY A 7 1.80 15.85 -2.18
C GLY A 7 1.41 15.22 -0.85
N ARG A 8 0.44 15.83 -0.19
CA ARG A 8 -0.05 15.35 1.10
C ARG A 8 -0.73 13.99 0.97
N THR A 9 -0.55 13.16 1.97
CA THR A 9 -1.21 11.86 2.10
C THR A 9 -2.34 11.97 3.12
N GLN A 10 -3.47 11.35 2.82
CA GLN A 10 -4.66 11.40 3.66
C GLN A 10 -5.20 9.99 3.90
N LEU A 11 -5.58 9.70 5.14
CA LEU A 11 -6.36 8.52 5.48
C LEU A 11 -7.83 8.95 5.55
N ARG A 12 -8.57 8.68 4.47
CA ARG A 12 -9.92 9.24 4.28
C ARG A 12 -10.99 8.58 5.14
N TYR A 13 -10.86 7.27 5.36
CA TYR A 13 -11.91 6.49 6.02
C TYR A 13 -11.38 5.79 7.26
N PRO A 14 -12.16 5.71 8.37
CA PRO A 14 -11.74 4.97 9.57
C PRO A 14 -11.41 3.50 9.29
N TYR A 15 -12.15 2.83 8.40
CA TYR A 15 -11.88 1.44 8.04
C TYR A 15 -10.61 1.27 7.21
N GLY A 16 -10.00 2.34 6.75
CA GLY A 16 -8.70 2.29 6.07
C GLY A 16 -7.51 2.20 7.01
N ARG A 17 -7.72 2.31 8.32
CA ARG A 17 -6.66 2.22 9.32
C ARG A 17 -6.16 0.80 9.49
N TYR A 18 -4.94 0.68 9.99
CA TYR A 18 -4.35 -0.61 10.36
C TYR A 18 -5.04 -1.17 11.59
N GLY A 19 -5.20 -2.49 11.62
CA GLY A 19 -5.75 -3.21 12.76
C GLY A 19 -7.18 -3.67 12.54
N TYR A 20 -7.92 -3.85 13.63
CA TYR A 20 -9.34 -4.23 13.57
C TYR A 20 -10.19 -3.00 13.28
N THR A 21 -10.29 -2.62 12.04
CA THR A 21 -10.94 -1.38 11.62
C THR A 21 -12.08 -1.58 10.63
N ARG A 22 -12.19 -2.76 10.03
CA ARG A 22 -13.21 -3.10 9.04
C ARG A 22 -14.35 -3.88 9.69
N GLY A 23 -15.52 -3.87 9.05
CA GLY A 23 -16.68 -4.60 9.54
C GLY A 23 -17.11 -4.21 10.95
N GLY A 24 -17.07 -2.91 11.29
CA GLY A 24 -17.42 -2.43 12.62
C GLY A 24 -16.38 -2.78 13.70
N GLY A 25 -15.14 -2.97 13.32
CA GLY A 25 -14.04 -3.31 14.22
C GLY A 25 -13.84 -4.81 14.42
N LYS A 26 -14.44 -5.64 13.58
CA LYS A 26 -14.36 -7.11 13.70
C LYS A 26 -13.37 -7.74 12.72
N ILE A 27 -12.99 -7.05 11.65
CA ILE A 27 -12.16 -7.58 10.58
C ILE A 27 -10.80 -6.91 10.63
N TRP A 28 -9.75 -7.73 10.59
CA TRP A 28 -8.37 -7.27 10.58
C TRP A 28 -7.99 -6.66 9.23
N HIS A 29 -7.37 -5.48 9.29
CA HIS A 29 -6.77 -4.81 8.14
C HIS A 29 -5.25 -4.74 8.34
N GLY A 30 -4.50 -5.49 7.52
CA GLY A 30 -3.04 -5.61 7.63
C GLY A 30 -2.25 -4.49 6.97
N GLY A 31 -2.88 -3.37 6.67
CA GLY A 31 -2.23 -2.22 6.05
C GLY A 31 -3.02 -0.94 6.30
N MET A 32 -2.72 0.09 5.53
CA MET A 32 -3.47 1.35 5.55
C MET A 32 -3.90 1.71 4.14
N ASP A 33 -5.15 2.15 4.00
CA ASP A 33 -5.68 2.66 2.74
C ASP A 33 -5.49 4.18 2.73
N LEU A 34 -4.65 4.65 1.84
CA LEU A 34 -4.26 6.05 1.77
C LEU A 34 -4.67 6.67 0.44
N VAL A 35 -4.97 7.95 0.47
CA VAL A 35 -5.23 8.73 -0.75
C VAL A 35 -4.33 9.95 -0.77
N GLY A 36 -3.97 10.39 -1.97
CA GLY A 36 -3.23 11.63 -2.16
C GLY A 36 -4.18 12.82 -2.13
N ALA A 37 -3.92 13.81 -1.29
CA ALA A 37 -4.74 15.01 -1.18
C ALA A 37 -4.47 16.00 -2.32
N ASP A 38 -3.24 16.09 -2.79
CA ASP A 38 -2.81 17.05 -3.81
C ASP A 38 -2.50 16.39 -5.16
N SER A 39 -2.18 15.10 -5.15
CA SER A 39 -1.81 14.35 -6.35
C SER A 39 -2.14 12.87 -6.15
N THR A 40 -2.51 12.21 -7.24
CA THR A 40 -2.71 10.76 -7.27
C THR A 40 -1.46 10.01 -7.74
N ASP A 41 -0.38 10.72 -8.05
CA ASP A 41 0.89 10.07 -8.44
C ASP A 41 1.48 9.33 -7.25
N ILE A 42 1.75 8.05 -7.43
CA ILE A 42 2.27 7.16 -6.39
C ILE A 42 3.77 6.98 -6.59
N ARG A 43 4.51 7.08 -5.50
CA ARG A 43 5.96 6.95 -5.48
C ARG A 43 6.40 5.91 -4.47
N MET A 44 7.62 5.40 -4.61
CA MET A 44 8.21 4.59 -3.57
C MET A 44 8.36 5.43 -2.29
N PRO A 45 7.98 4.88 -1.13
CA PRO A 45 8.05 5.62 0.12
C PRO A 45 9.48 5.85 0.60
N TYR A 46 9.61 6.69 1.63
CA TYR A 46 10.89 6.96 2.30
C TYR A 46 10.91 6.26 3.66
N TYR A 47 12.09 5.83 4.06
CA TYR A 47 12.37 5.40 5.43
C TYR A 47 13.77 5.89 5.82
N LYS A 48 13.85 6.57 6.99
CA LYS A 48 15.09 7.19 7.47
C LYS A 48 15.75 8.09 6.42
N ASN A 49 14.94 8.93 5.79
CA ASN A 49 15.36 9.89 4.75
C ASN A 49 15.93 9.26 3.48
N LYS A 50 15.72 7.95 3.29
CA LYS A 50 16.10 7.26 2.07
C LYS A 50 14.87 6.74 1.36
N ARG A 51 14.80 6.93 0.05
CA ARG A 51 13.75 6.33 -0.77
C ARG A 51 13.97 4.82 -0.81
N ILE A 52 12.93 4.06 -0.52
CA ILE A 52 12.98 2.61 -0.60
C ILE A 52 13.07 2.19 -2.06
N THR A 53 13.92 1.21 -2.33
CA THR A 53 14.11 0.67 -3.67
C THR A 53 13.59 -0.76 -3.76
N GLY A 54 13.27 -1.18 -4.98
CA GLY A 54 12.77 -2.50 -5.25
C GLY A 54 12.52 -2.68 -6.74
N LYS A 55 11.87 -3.77 -7.11
CA LYS A 55 11.50 -4.00 -8.51
C LYS A 55 10.04 -4.44 -8.60
N VAL A 56 9.37 -4.01 -9.65
CA VAL A 56 8.01 -4.46 -9.95
C VAL A 56 8.08 -5.92 -10.38
N VAL A 57 7.41 -6.79 -9.60
CA VAL A 57 7.32 -8.22 -9.91
C VAL A 57 5.97 -8.59 -10.49
N ARG A 58 4.97 -7.70 -10.36
CA ARG A 58 3.64 -7.91 -10.90
C ARG A 58 2.93 -6.58 -11.10
N ALA A 59 2.31 -6.41 -12.24
CA ALA A 59 1.42 -5.29 -12.54
C ALA A 59 0.28 -5.83 -13.38
N ARG A 60 -0.96 -5.82 -12.86
CA ARG A 60 -2.10 -6.36 -13.58
C ARG A 60 -3.44 -5.87 -13.04
N ARG A 61 -4.49 -6.18 -13.80
CA ARG A 61 -5.88 -6.01 -13.38
C ARG A 61 -6.46 -7.38 -13.04
N VAL A 62 -7.12 -7.48 -11.89
CA VAL A 62 -7.85 -8.70 -11.52
C VAL A 62 -9.24 -8.64 -12.11
N THR A 63 -9.57 -9.62 -12.96
CA THR A 63 -10.88 -9.70 -13.63
C THR A 63 -11.66 -10.96 -13.21
N ASP A 64 -11.02 -11.89 -12.54
CA ASP A 64 -11.63 -13.15 -12.13
C ASP A 64 -12.30 -13.01 -10.76
N HIS A 65 -13.62 -13.07 -10.74
CA HIS A 65 -14.41 -12.93 -9.52
C HIS A 65 -14.23 -14.09 -8.52
N SER A 66 -13.67 -15.22 -8.94
CA SER A 66 -13.32 -16.31 -8.02
C SER A 66 -12.01 -16.03 -7.27
N ASN A 67 -11.23 -15.08 -7.72
CA ASN A 67 -9.99 -14.65 -7.07
C ASN A 67 -10.32 -13.77 -5.87
N LYS A 68 -9.71 -14.03 -4.71
CA LYS A 68 -9.96 -13.24 -3.48
C LYS A 68 -9.54 -11.78 -3.59
N THR A 69 -8.73 -11.45 -4.59
CA THR A 69 -8.23 -10.08 -4.81
C THR A 69 -8.97 -9.35 -5.93
N TRP A 70 -10.08 -9.88 -6.44
CA TRP A 70 -10.76 -9.30 -7.59
C TRP A 70 -11.21 -7.84 -7.37
N GLU A 71 -11.49 -7.46 -6.14
CA GLU A 71 -11.87 -6.10 -5.77
C GLU A 71 -10.72 -5.11 -5.86
N TRP A 72 -9.49 -5.57 -5.98
CA TRP A 72 -8.33 -4.68 -6.09
C TRP A 72 -8.31 -3.93 -7.42
N GLY A 73 -8.91 -4.51 -8.47
CA GLY A 73 -8.86 -3.93 -9.81
C GLY A 73 -7.43 -3.92 -10.35
N TRP A 74 -6.93 -2.75 -10.72
CA TRP A 74 -5.54 -2.55 -11.11
C TRP A 74 -4.64 -2.51 -9.89
N TYR A 75 -3.52 -3.22 -9.93
CA TYR A 75 -2.54 -3.15 -8.85
C TYR A 75 -1.12 -3.42 -9.34
N VAL A 76 -0.17 -2.97 -8.54
CA VAL A 76 1.26 -3.21 -8.74
C VAL A 76 1.82 -3.85 -7.46
N CYS A 77 2.62 -4.88 -7.62
CA CYS A 77 3.37 -5.49 -6.54
C CYS A 77 4.85 -5.22 -6.75
N VAL A 78 5.49 -4.64 -5.73
CA VAL A 78 6.92 -4.32 -5.75
C VAL A 78 7.63 -5.17 -4.71
N GLN A 79 8.62 -5.93 -5.15
CA GLN A 79 9.52 -6.65 -4.24
C GLN A 79 10.62 -5.69 -3.79
N LEU A 80 10.71 -5.47 -2.50
CA LEU A 80 11.69 -4.55 -1.92
C LEU A 80 13.07 -5.18 -1.84
N ASP A 81 14.10 -4.37 -2.06
CA ASP A 81 15.47 -4.77 -1.77
C ASP A 81 15.64 -4.95 -0.26
N PRO A 82 16.44 -5.92 0.20
CA PRO A 82 16.53 -6.25 1.64
C PRO A 82 17.20 -5.14 2.45
N GLY A 83 16.90 -5.12 3.76
CA GLY A 83 17.60 -4.27 4.71
C GLY A 83 17.16 -2.81 4.75
N GLN A 84 16.04 -2.46 4.13
CA GLN A 84 15.58 -1.06 4.04
C GLN A 84 14.53 -0.68 5.07
N THR A 85 13.82 -1.65 5.63
CA THR A 85 12.72 -1.44 6.57
C THR A 85 12.98 -2.15 7.90
N PRO A 86 12.37 -1.68 9.01
CA PRO A 86 12.65 -2.27 10.33
C PRO A 86 12.15 -3.70 10.50
N ASP A 87 11.09 -4.10 9.80
CA ASP A 87 10.44 -5.39 10.00
C ASP A 87 10.56 -6.31 8.78
N ASP A 88 11.64 -6.15 8.01
CA ASP A 88 11.89 -6.94 6.80
C ASP A 88 10.66 -7.06 5.89
N VAL A 89 10.02 -5.94 5.64
CA VAL A 89 8.92 -5.88 4.68
C VAL A 89 9.46 -6.28 3.31
N ASN A 90 8.86 -7.31 2.71
CA ASN A 90 9.34 -7.85 1.45
C ASN A 90 8.60 -7.30 0.23
N TYR A 91 7.35 -6.94 0.39
CA TYR A 91 6.49 -6.51 -0.72
C TYR A 91 5.65 -5.30 -0.35
N LEU A 92 5.43 -4.44 -1.35
CA LEU A 92 4.44 -3.37 -1.30
C LEU A 92 3.39 -3.59 -2.41
N TYR A 93 2.16 -3.23 -2.11
CA TYR A 93 1.05 -3.31 -3.05
C TYR A 93 0.41 -1.93 -3.21
#